data_1017625df4c2fcdf5710392d19c8bc54
#
_entry.id   1017625df4c2fcdf5710392d19c8bc54
#
_cell.length_a   1.000
_cell.length_b   1.000
_cell.length_c   1.000
_cell.angle_alpha   90.00
_cell.angle_beta   90.00
_cell.angle_gamma   90.00
#
_symmetry.space_group_name_H-M   'P 1'
#
loop_
_entity.id
_entity.type
_entity.pdbx_description
1 polymer ?
#
loop_
_entity_poly.entity_id
_entity_poly.type
_entity_poly.pdbx_seq_one_letter_code
_entity_poly.pdbx_strand_id
1 'polypeptide(L)'
;MTKRTVTLLLVEDNEVNRDMLVRRLQRVGYHVLTAGDGETALEVMRQTSPQVVLMDMNLPIKDGWTASREAQLEPRLQAIPIIALTAHAMEEDKARALEAGCCDYATKPVDFPGLLTKIAAHLDADC
;
A
#
# COMPACT_ATOMS: atom_id res chain seq x y z
N MET A 1 1.06 -29.19 -2.11
CA MET A 1 1.88 -28.02 -1.86
C MET A 1 1.03 -26.87 -1.33
N THR A 2 1.35 -26.40 -0.16
CA THR A 2 0.56 -25.35 0.48
C THR A 2 0.90 -24.01 -0.12
N LYS A 3 -0.10 -23.30 -0.63
CA LYS A 3 0.08 -21.93 -1.08
C LYS A 3 0.29 -21.04 0.12
N ARG A 4 1.36 -20.26 0.09
CA ARG A 4 1.61 -19.26 1.09
C ARG A 4 0.55 -18.16 0.98
N THR A 5 -0.13 -17.89 2.08
CA THR A 5 -1.07 -16.77 2.11
C THR A 5 -0.30 -15.47 2.19
N VAL A 6 -0.51 -14.60 1.22
CA VAL A 6 0.12 -13.29 1.20
C VAL A 6 -0.85 -12.28 1.82
N THR A 7 -0.35 -11.53 2.79
CA THR A 7 -1.13 -10.50 3.47
C THR A 7 -0.78 -9.12 2.93
N LEU A 8 -1.79 -8.41 2.46
CA LEU A 8 -1.68 -7.04 1.99
C LEU A 8 -2.39 -6.11 2.99
N LEU A 9 -1.90 -4.88 3.11
CA LEU A 9 -2.61 -3.83 3.83
C LEU A 9 -3.07 -2.80 2.80
N LEU A 10 -4.38 -2.55 2.76
CA LEU A 10 -4.96 -1.51 1.91
C LEU A 10 -5.36 -0.34 2.80
N VAL A 11 -4.75 0.82 2.55
CA VAL A 11 -5.05 2.04 3.28
C VAL A 11 -5.83 2.98 2.38
N GLU A 12 -7.12 3.13 2.68
CA GLU A 12 -8.06 3.92 1.88
C GLU A 12 -9.17 4.41 2.80
N ASP A 13 -9.43 5.71 2.82
CA ASP A 13 -10.46 6.28 3.68
C ASP A 13 -11.87 6.17 3.09
N ASN A 14 -11.99 6.08 1.78
CA ASN A 14 -13.30 5.93 1.14
C ASN A 14 -13.77 4.48 1.25
N GLU A 15 -14.86 4.27 1.98
CA GLU A 15 -15.38 2.93 2.28
C GLU A 15 -15.74 2.15 1.01
N VAL A 16 -16.37 2.80 0.05
CA VAL A 16 -16.79 2.14 -1.20
C VAL A 16 -15.58 1.69 -2.01
N ASN A 17 -14.59 2.56 -2.18
CA ASN A 17 -13.36 2.23 -2.91
C ASN A 17 -12.58 1.14 -2.20
N ARG A 18 -12.51 1.21 -0.88
CA ARG A 18 -11.83 0.22 -0.06
C ARG A 18 -12.46 -1.16 -0.23
N ASP A 19 -13.79 -1.24 -0.08
CA ASP A 19 -14.51 -2.52 -0.19
C ASP A 19 -14.36 -3.13 -1.58
N MET A 20 -14.41 -2.31 -2.61
CA MET A 20 -14.27 -2.79 -3.98
C MET A 20 -12.89 -3.41 -4.22
N LEU A 21 -11.84 -2.73 -3.78
CA LEU A 21 -10.47 -3.23 -3.94
C LEU A 21 -10.23 -4.48 -3.09
N VAL A 22 -10.74 -4.51 -1.87
CA VAL A 22 -10.64 -5.68 -1.00
C VAL A 22 -11.21 -6.91 -1.69
N ARG A 23 -12.42 -6.80 -2.23
CA ARG A 23 -13.07 -7.92 -2.90
C ARG A 23 -12.26 -8.43 -4.08
N ARG A 24 -11.74 -7.52 -4.89
CA ARG A 24 -10.94 -7.89 -6.06
C ARG A 24 -9.64 -8.59 -5.65
N LEU A 25 -8.97 -8.06 -4.64
CA LEU A 25 -7.71 -8.65 -4.16
C LEU A 25 -7.94 -10.02 -3.52
N GLN A 26 -9.03 -10.17 -2.77
CA GLN A 26 -9.38 -11.45 -2.17
C GLN A 26 -9.67 -12.52 -3.23
N ARG A 27 -10.28 -12.15 -4.34
CA ARG A 27 -10.56 -13.08 -5.45
C ARG A 27 -9.28 -13.63 -6.07
N VAL A 28 -8.22 -12.85 -6.03
CA VAL A 28 -6.91 -13.28 -6.54
C VAL A 28 -6.22 -14.22 -5.56
N GLY A 29 -6.65 -14.23 -4.29
CA GLY A 29 -6.09 -15.11 -3.28
C GLY A 29 -5.33 -14.41 -2.17
N TYR A 30 -5.30 -13.08 -2.16
CA TYR A 30 -4.64 -12.33 -1.10
C TYR A 30 -5.52 -12.22 0.14
N HIS A 31 -4.87 -12.23 1.29
CA HIS A 31 -5.50 -11.84 2.55
C HIS A 31 -5.31 -10.34 2.69
N VAL A 32 -6.40 -9.59 2.86
CA VAL A 32 -6.36 -8.13 2.85
C VAL A 32 -6.79 -7.55 4.20
N LEU A 33 -5.90 -6.78 4.80
CA LEU A 33 -6.19 -5.97 5.97
C LEU A 33 -6.47 -4.55 5.49
N THR A 34 -7.20 -3.77 6.28
CA THR A 34 -7.57 -2.42 5.91
C THR A 34 -7.26 -1.41 7.00
N ALA A 35 -7.02 -0.17 6.58
CA ALA A 35 -6.91 0.98 7.47
C ALA A 35 -7.52 2.19 6.77
N GLY A 36 -8.09 3.11 7.53
CA GLY A 36 -8.76 4.28 6.98
C GLY A 36 -7.95 5.57 7.05
N ASP A 37 -6.78 5.54 7.67
CA ASP A 37 -5.88 6.70 7.80
C ASP A 37 -4.45 6.24 8.01
N GLY A 38 -3.52 7.20 7.94
CA GLY A 38 -2.10 6.87 8.04
C GLY A 38 -1.66 6.41 9.43
N GLU A 39 -2.30 6.92 10.48
CA GLU A 39 -1.98 6.51 11.85
C GLU A 39 -2.33 5.05 12.09
N THR A 40 -3.55 4.67 11.71
CA THR A 40 -4.02 3.29 11.82
C THR A 40 -3.17 2.37 10.94
N ALA A 41 -2.76 2.84 9.76
CA ALA A 41 -1.91 2.08 8.87
C ALA A 41 -0.60 1.69 9.53
N LEU A 42 0.05 2.63 10.21
CA LEU A 42 1.29 2.36 10.91
C LEU A 42 1.10 1.34 12.04
N GLU A 43 0.01 1.45 12.79
CA GLU A 43 -0.29 0.49 13.85
C GLU A 43 -0.49 -0.92 13.29
N VAL A 44 -1.25 -1.06 12.21
CA VAL A 44 -1.49 -2.35 11.57
C VAL A 44 -0.18 -2.92 11.03
N MET A 45 0.67 -2.09 10.43
CA MET A 45 1.98 -2.53 9.96
C MET A 45 2.84 -3.09 11.09
N ARG A 46 2.84 -2.43 12.24
CA ARG A 46 3.61 -2.88 13.41
C ARG A 46 3.11 -4.21 13.97
N GLN A 47 1.79 -4.39 13.99
CA GLN A 47 1.15 -5.57 14.59
C GLN A 47 1.18 -6.79 13.67
N THR A 48 1.08 -6.60 12.36
CA THR A 48 0.82 -7.69 11.43
C THR A 48 1.94 -7.95 10.42
N SER A 49 2.81 -6.98 10.21
CA SER A 49 3.91 -7.08 9.22
C SER A 49 3.42 -7.57 7.85
N PRO A 50 2.52 -6.81 7.18
CA PRO A 50 2.04 -7.23 5.87
C PRO A 50 3.18 -7.26 4.85
N GLN A 51 3.03 -8.07 3.81
CA GLN A 51 4.06 -8.22 2.80
C GLN A 51 4.13 -7.04 1.84
N VAL A 52 2.98 -6.39 1.56
CA VAL A 52 2.92 -5.19 0.72
C VAL A 52 1.83 -4.28 1.28
N VAL A 53 2.07 -2.98 1.23
CA VAL A 53 1.10 -1.95 1.62
C VAL A 53 0.67 -1.17 0.39
N LEU A 54 -0.63 -1.04 0.19
CA LEU A 54 -1.22 -0.15 -0.82
C LEU A 54 -1.72 1.08 -0.08
N MET A 55 -1.04 2.21 -0.28
CA MET A 55 -1.26 3.41 0.54
C MET A 55 -1.81 4.56 -0.29
N ASP A 56 -3.06 4.94 -0.04
CA ASP A 56 -3.61 6.17 -0.59
C ASP A 56 -2.83 7.35 0.00
N MET A 57 -2.44 8.29 -0.85
CA MET A 57 -1.68 9.46 -0.38
C MET A 57 -2.57 10.50 0.26
N ASN A 58 -3.86 10.58 -0.12
CA ASN A 58 -4.81 11.54 0.43
C ASN A 58 -5.63 10.92 1.56
N LEU A 59 -5.07 10.89 2.76
CA LEU A 59 -5.70 10.30 3.93
C LEU A 59 -5.98 11.36 5.00
N PRO A 60 -7.03 11.18 5.82
CA PRO A 60 -7.25 12.03 6.97
C PRO A 60 -6.29 11.69 8.11
N ILE A 61 -6.24 12.54 9.12
CA ILE A 61 -5.45 12.39 10.35
C ILE A 61 -3.95 12.43 10.06
N LYS A 62 -3.45 11.45 9.33
CA LYS A 62 -2.05 11.39 8.86
C LYS A 62 -2.07 10.93 7.41
N ASP A 63 -1.59 11.76 6.50
CA ASP A 63 -1.59 11.41 5.07
C ASP A 63 -0.59 10.32 4.73
N GLY A 64 -0.71 9.78 3.51
CA GLY A 64 0.14 8.68 3.06
C GLY A 64 1.61 9.05 2.91
N TRP A 65 1.91 10.30 2.55
CA TRP A 65 3.29 10.78 2.46
C TRP A 65 3.98 10.72 3.81
N THR A 66 3.31 11.25 4.83
CA THR A 66 3.82 11.29 6.19
C THR A 66 3.94 9.89 6.77
N ALA A 67 2.92 9.06 6.60
CA ALA A 67 2.94 7.68 7.10
C ALA A 67 4.07 6.88 6.47
N SER A 68 4.30 7.04 5.16
CA SER A 68 5.39 6.34 4.47
C SER A 68 6.75 6.76 4.98
N ARG A 69 6.95 8.06 5.21
CA ARG A 69 8.21 8.56 5.78
C ARG A 69 8.45 8.01 7.18
N GLU A 70 7.42 7.99 8.01
CA GLU A 70 7.55 7.46 9.37
C GLU A 70 7.87 5.97 9.36
N ALA A 71 7.29 5.21 8.43
CA ALA A 71 7.60 3.79 8.27
C ALA A 71 9.09 3.58 7.94
N GLN A 72 9.67 4.48 7.14
CA GLN A 72 11.10 4.38 6.80
C GLN A 72 12.01 4.64 8.00
N LEU A 73 11.52 5.30 9.03
CA LEU A 73 12.30 5.58 10.24
C LEU A 73 12.22 4.43 11.26
N GLU A 74 11.34 3.48 11.07
CA GLU A 74 11.22 2.32 11.97
C GLU A 74 11.89 1.10 11.35
N PRO A 75 12.92 0.52 12.01
CA PRO A 75 13.62 -0.65 11.45
C PRO A 75 12.71 -1.82 11.13
N ARG A 76 11.63 -2.00 11.89
CA ARG A 76 10.69 -3.09 11.64
C ARG A 76 9.83 -2.89 10.41
N LEU A 77 9.68 -1.64 9.97
CA LEU A 77 8.79 -1.27 8.86
C LEU A 77 9.52 -0.95 7.56
N GLN A 78 10.80 -0.65 7.64
CA GLN A 78 11.59 -0.23 6.47
C GLN A 78 11.56 -1.21 5.31
N ALA A 79 11.50 -2.51 5.61
CA ALA A 79 11.54 -3.55 4.60
C ALA A 79 10.19 -3.83 3.94
N ILE A 80 9.11 -3.27 4.48
CA ILE A 80 7.78 -3.49 3.92
C ILE A 80 7.59 -2.58 2.69
N PRO A 81 7.39 -3.16 1.49
CA PRO A 81 7.19 -2.32 0.29
C PRO A 81 5.86 -1.58 0.36
N ILE A 82 5.88 -0.31 0.05
CA ILE A 82 4.70 0.55 0.01
C ILE A 82 4.47 1.01 -1.42
N ILE A 83 3.31 0.69 -1.98
CA ILE A 83 2.90 1.17 -3.29
C ILE A 83 1.95 2.34 -3.07
N ALA A 84 2.34 3.52 -3.53
CA ALA A 84 1.53 4.72 -3.39
C ALA A 84 0.36 4.69 -4.36
N LEU A 85 -0.85 4.99 -3.88
CA LEU A 85 -2.03 5.18 -4.73
C LEU A 85 -2.29 6.68 -4.78
N THR A 86 -2.20 7.26 -5.97
CA THR A 86 -2.32 8.70 -6.14
C THR A 86 -3.28 9.06 -7.27
N ALA A 87 -4.02 10.16 -7.09
CA ALA A 87 -4.91 10.69 -8.13
C ALA A 87 -4.15 11.44 -9.22
N HIS A 88 -2.86 11.71 -8.99
CA HIS A 88 -2.05 12.52 -9.89
C HIS A 88 -0.90 11.72 -10.46
N ALA A 89 -0.74 11.74 -11.79
CA ALA A 89 0.28 10.98 -12.51
C ALA A 89 1.48 11.85 -12.94
N MET A 90 1.67 13.01 -12.31
CA MET A 90 2.75 13.92 -12.68
C MET A 90 4.09 13.43 -12.15
N GLU A 91 5.16 13.78 -12.86
CA GLU A 91 6.52 13.38 -12.46
C GLU A 91 6.86 13.81 -11.04
N GLU A 92 6.38 14.98 -10.63
CA GLU A 92 6.60 15.51 -9.28
C GLU A 92 5.99 14.61 -8.22
N ASP A 93 4.80 14.05 -8.48
CA ASP A 93 4.12 13.17 -7.55
C ASP A 93 4.83 11.81 -7.45
N LYS A 94 5.35 11.33 -8.57
CA LYS A 94 6.15 10.10 -8.59
C LYS A 94 7.43 10.26 -7.76
N ALA A 95 8.14 11.37 -7.97
CA ALA A 95 9.35 11.68 -7.22
C ALA A 95 9.05 11.81 -5.74
N ARG A 96 7.95 12.48 -5.40
CA ARG A 96 7.53 12.65 -4.01
C ARG A 96 7.24 11.31 -3.33
N ALA A 97 6.58 10.39 -4.04
CA ALA A 97 6.28 9.07 -3.51
C ALA A 97 7.58 8.31 -3.20
N LEU A 98 8.52 8.33 -4.12
CA LEU A 98 9.81 7.65 -3.93
C LEU A 98 10.61 8.27 -2.79
N GLU A 99 10.62 9.60 -2.68
CA GLU A 99 11.29 10.30 -1.58
C GLU A 99 10.67 9.98 -0.22
N ALA A 100 9.36 9.72 -0.19
CA ALA A 100 8.67 9.34 1.03
C ALA A 100 8.93 7.89 1.43
N GLY A 101 9.67 7.13 0.60
CA GLY A 101 10.01 5.75 0.89
C GLY A 101 9.11 4.72 0.23
N CYS A 102 8.22 5.14 -0.68
CA CYS A 102 7.40 4.20 -1.44
C CYS A 102 8.26 3.52 -2.50
N CYS A 103 8.00 2.22 -2.71
CA CYS A 103 8.74 1.44 -3.70
C CYS A 103 8.22 1.65 -5.12
N ASP A 104 6.95 2.02 -5.22
CA ASP A 104 6.27 2.15 -6.51
C ASP A 104 5.04 3.04 -6.32
N TYR A 105 4.33 3.29 -7.38
CA TYR A 105 3.09 4.06 -7.34
C TYR A 105 2.11 3.52 -8.36
N ALA A 106 0.83 3.79 -8.14
CA ALA A 106 -0.25 3.52 -9.10
C ALA A 106 -1.19 4.71 -9.09
N THR A 107 -1.71 5.05 -10.26
CA THR A 107 -2.61 6.20 -10.38
C THR A 107 -4.07 5.76 -10.25
N LYS A 108 -4.91 6.66 -9.78
CA LYS A 108 -6.35 6.46 -9.72
C LYS A 108 -7.01 7.09 -10.96
N PRO A 109 -8.04 6.48 -11.53
CA PRO A 109 -8.62 5.20 -11.13
C PRO A 109 -7.65 4.05 -11.34
N VAL A 110 -7.74 3.05 -10.46
CA VAL A 110 -6.76 1.97 -10.45
C VAL A 110 -6.93 1.07 -11.66
N ASP A 111 -5.83 0.88 -12.40
CA ASP A 111 -5.72 -0.18 -13.40
C ASP A 111 -5.43 -1.47 -12.66
N PHE A 112 -6.45 -2.28 -12.43
CA PHE A 112 -6.32 -3.44 -11.55
C PHE A 112 -5.29 -4.47 -12.05
N PRO A 113 -5.28 -4.87 -13.34
CA PRO A 113 -4.24 -5.78 -13.81
C PRO A 113 -2.83 -5.23 -13.61
N GLY A 114 -2.64 -3.94 -13.85
CA GLY A 114 -1.35 -3.28 -13.63
C GLY A 114 -0.96 -3.27 -12.15
N LEU A 115 -1.92 -3.04 -11.28
CA LEU A 115 -1.69 -3.07 -9.83
C LEU A 115 -1.26 -4.48 -9.38
N LEU A 116 -1.91 -5.52 -9.87
CA LEU A 116 -1.54 -6.91 -9.55
C LEU A 116 -0.12 -7.21 -9.98
N THR A 117 0.29 -6.73 -11.15
CA THR A 117 1.65 -6.90 -11.64
C THR A 117 2.67 -6.23 -10.70
N LYS A 118 2.36 -5.03 -10.23
CA LYS A 118 3.23 -4.31 -9.29
C LYS A 118 3.33 -5.02 -7.96
N ILE A 119 2.21 -5.49 -7.43
CA ILE A 119 2.19 -6.24 -6.17
C ILE A 119 3.08 -7.47 -6.28
N ALA A 120 2.91 -8.25 -7.34
CA ALA A 120 3.69 -9.47 -7.55
C ALA A 120 5.19 -9.17 -7.65
N ALA A 121 5.55 -8.09 -8.34
CA ALA A 121 6.95 -7.69 -8.48
C ALA A 121 7.59 -7.38 -7.11
N HIS A 122 6.86 -6.73 -6.23
CA HIS A 122 7.38 -6.35 -4.92
C HIS A 122 7.30 -7.46 -3.88
N LEU A 123 6.57 -8.53 -4.15
CA LEU A 123 6.57 -9.72 -3.30
C LEU A 123 7.86 -10.51 -3.45
N ASP A 124 8.46 -10.48 -4.63
CA ASP A 124 9.64 -11.26 -4.96
C ASP A 124 10.94 -10.46 -4.86
N ALA A 125 10.86 -9.15 -4.72
CA ALA A 125 12.03 -8.29 -4.72
C ALA A 125 12.02 -7.36 -3.51
N ASP A 126 13.22 -7.06 -3.00
CA ASP A 126 13.37 -6.04 -1.98
C ASP A 126 13.33 -4.66 -2.62
N CYS A 127 12.75 -3.74 -1.91
CA CYS A 127 12.62 -2.35 -2.33
C CYS A 127 13.96 -1.63 -2.29
#